data_b7fa693a9c2612fea701ac817aa1cf30
#
_entry.id   b7fa693a9c2612fea701ac817aa1cf30
#
_cell.length_a   1.000
_cell.length_b   1.000
_cell.length_c   1.000
_cell.angle_alpha   90.00
_cell.angle_beta   90.00
_cell.angle_gamma   90.00
#
_symmetry.space_group_name_H-M   'P 1'
#
loop_
_entity.id
_entity.type
_entity.pdbx_description
1 polymer ?
#
loop_
_entity_poly.entity_id
_entity_poly.type
_entity_poly.pdbx_seq_one_letter_code
_entity_poly.pdbx_strand_id
1 'polypeptide(L)'
;ADKYSVSRPTVSKVYNQLQKEGYVNKKKGLGTLVLFKGDTKKTYTFGLLLPGAGESEIFSIINDQILKQSELMQFSCLWEGATASNADIRRNLIETCCDSYIKKNVDGIFFSPLERVPDADRINETICNKIQQEGIPLILIDRDIVPIPQKSPFDVVCLDNYSAGAIMAQHLIQAGCKHIYFFHRPDSAYSVRIR
;
A
#
# COMPACT_ATOMS: atom_id res chain seq x y z
N ALA A 1 -26.13 -4.93 -15.38
CA ALA A 1 -27.56 -4.86 -15.68
C ALA A 1 -28.27 -5.92 -14.82
N ASP A 2 -27.93 -7.18 -14.96
CA ASP A 2 -28.64 -8.29 -14.30
C ASP A 2 -28.61 -8.21 -12.76
N LYS A 3 -27.48 -7.84 -12.16
CA LYS A 3 -27.31 -7.68 -10.71
C LYS A 3 -28.26 -6.63 -10.09
N TYR A 4 -28.70 -5.64 -10.86
CA TYR A 4 -29.52 -4.51 -10.37
C TYR A 4 -30.89 -4.45 -11.05
N SER A 5 -31.30 -5.49 -11.79
CA SER A 5 -32.58 -5.59 -12.49
C SER A 5 -32.90 -4.37 -13.39
N VAL A 6 -31.85 -3.80 -14.01
CA VAL A 6 -31.99 -2.67 -14.94
C VAL A 6 -31.63 -3.07 -16.37
N SER A 7 -32.27 -2.42 -17.35
CA SER A 7 -32.02 -2.72 -18.76
C SER A 7 -30.62 -2.28 -19.21
N ARG A 8 -30.01 -2.99 -20.19
CA ARG A 8 -28.72 -2.59 -20.78
C ARG A 8 -28.72 -1.17 -21.37
N PRO A 9 -29.79 -0.71 -22.07
CA PRO A 9 -29.88 0.67 -22.51
C PRO A 9 -29.84 1.69 -21.36
N THR A 10 -30.51 1.38 -20.23
CA THR A 10 -30.47 2.23 -19.03
C THR A 10 -29.06 2.37 -18.49
N VAL A 11 -28.35 1.25 -18.35
CA VAL A 11 -26.94 1.25 -17.92
C VAL A 11 -26.06 2.05 -18.86
N SER A 12 -26.22 1.89 -20.19
CA SER A 12 -25.47 2.65 -21.19
C SER A 12 -25.72 4.15 -21.09
N LYS A 13 -26.98 4.55 -20.85
CA LYS A 13 -27.35 5.96 -20.66
C LYS A 13 -26.67 6.57 -19.43
N VAL A 14 -26.65 5.83 -18.32
CA VAL A 14 -25.96 6.26 -17.08
C VAL A 14 -24.46 6.40 -17.33
N TYR A 15 -23.79 5.44 -17.94
CA TYR A 15 -22.37 5.54 -18.26
C TYR A 15 -22.04 6.69 -19.21
N ASN A 16 -22.93 6.99 -20.18
CA ASN A 16 -22.74 8.14 -21.06
C ASN A 16 -22.89 9.47 -20.30
N GLN A 17 -23.82 9.53 -19.33
CA GLN A 17 -23.98 10.69 -18.49
C GLN A 17 -22.74 10.90 -17.61
N LEU A 18 -22.28 9.85 -16.91
CA LEU A 18 -21.06 9.88 -16.09
C LEU A 18 -19.83 10.27 -16.90
N GLN A 19 -19.76 9.87 -18.18
CA GLN A 19 -18.68 10.28 -19.08
C GLN A 19 -18.75 11.76 -19.42
N LYS A 20 -19.96 12.29 -19.72
CA LYS A 20 -20.16 13.73 -19.96
C LYS A 20 -19.82 14.57 -18.74
N GLU A 21 -20.13 14.07 -17.56
CA GLU A 21 -19.81 14.71 -16.28
C GLU A 21 -18.34 14.53 -15.87
N GLY A 22 -17.57 13.69 -16.62
CA GLY A 22 -16.15 13.47 -16.41
C GLY A 22 -15.82 12.53 -15.25
N TYR A 23 -16.76 11.72 -14.78
CA TYR A 23 -16.51 10.69 -13.74
C TYR A 23 -15.92 9.40 -14.30
N VAL A 24 -16.12 9.13 -15.57
CA VAL A 24 -15.59 7.95 -16.24
C VAL A 24 -15.04 8.26 -17.62
N ASN A 25 -14.07 7.48 -18.06
CA ASN A 25 -13.55 7.50 -19.44
C ASN A 25 -13.70 6.12 -20.07
N LYS A 26 -14.33 6.05 -21.25
CA LYS A 26 -14.47 4.83 -22.01
C LYS A 26 -13.32 4.68 -23.00
N LYS A 27 -12.54 3.61 -22.89
CA LYS A 27 -11.51 3.24 -23.86
C LYS A 27 -11.91 1.97 -24.58
N LYS A 28 -11.96 2.03 -25.92
CA LYS A 28 -12.27 0.87 -26.78
C LYS A 28 -11.26 -0.26 -26.52
N GLY A 29 -11.74 -1.44 -26.17
CA GLY A 29 -10.92 -2.61 -25.85
C GLY A 29 -10.43 -2.69 -24.39
N LEU A 30 -10.47 -1.58 -23.61
CA LEU A 30 -10.03 -1.54 -22.23
C LEU A 30 -11.18 -1.40 -21.21
N GLY A 31 -12.40 -1.07 -21.71
CA GLY A 31 -13.55 -0.88 -20.84
C GLY A 31 -13.76 0.56 -20.39
N THR A 32 -14.39 0.75 -19.24
CA THR A 32 -14.69 2.05 -18.64
C THR A 32 -13.84 2.25 -17.41
N LEU A 33 -13.00 3.29 -17.44
CA LEU A 33 -12.17 3.69 -16.30
C LEU A 33 -12.93 4.74 -15.48
N VAL A 34 -12.94 4.59 -14.16
CA VAL A 34 -13.43 5.61 -13.25
C VAL A 34 -12.36 6.70 -13.15
N LEU A 35 -12.77 7.94 -13.41
CA LEU A 35 -11.91 9.12 -13.23
C LEU A 35 -12.19 9.71 -11.85
N PHE A 36 -11.17 9.92 -11.05
CA PHE A 36 -11.31 10.65 -9.81
C PHE A 36 -11.54 12.13 -10.13
N LYS A 37 -12.75 12.61 -9.85
CA LYS A 37 -13.06 14.04 -9.88
C LYS A 37 -12.81 14.64 -8.51
N GLY A 38 -11.55 14.68 -8.08
CA GLY A 38 -11.16 15.59 -7.01
C GLY A 38 -11.24 17.04 -7.49
N ASP A 39 -11.31 17.97 -6.58
CA ASP A 39 -11.30 19.40 -6.88
C ASP A 39 -10.20 19.71 -7.91
N THR A 40 -10.58 20.17 -9.09
CA THR A 40 -9.69 20.31 -10.26
C THR A 40 -8.60 21.38 -10.08
N LYS A 41 -8.46 21.92 -8.86
CA LYS A 41 -7.46 22.92 -8.50
C LYS A 41 -6.49 22.49 -7.39
N LYS A 42 -6.76 21.38 -6.70
CA LYS A 42 -5.87 20.94 -5.61
C LYS A 42 -4.94 19.84 -6.11
N THR A 43 -3.64 20.13 -6.20
CA THR A 43 -2.62 19.09 -6.36
C THR A 43 -2.37 18.46 -4.99
N TYR A 44 -2.70 17.18 -4.84
CA TYR A 44 -2.44 16.44 -3.62
C TYR A 44 -0.95 16.12 -3.49
N THR A 45 -0.44 16.11 -2.26
CA THR A 45 0.93 15.70 -1.96
C THR A 45 0.89 14.55 -0.97
N PHE A 46 1.45 13.39 -1.36
CA PHE A 46 1.53 12.21 -0.51
C PHE A 46 2.95 11.95 -0.03
N GLY A 47 3.10 11.67 1.27
CA GLY A 47 4.36 11.25 1.86
C GLY A 47 4.60 9.75 1.65
N LEU A 48 5.82 9.37 1.26
CA LEU A 48 6.23 7.98 1.11
C LEU A 48 7.17 7.60 2.27
N LEU A 49 6.65 6.95 3.31
CA LEU A 49 7.42 6.36 4.40
C LEU A 49 7.79 4.92 4.03
N LEU A 50 8.82 4.77 3.22
CA LEU A 50 9.28 3.48 2.69
C LEU A 50 10.73 3.22 3.12
N PRO A 51 10.98 2.74 4.34
CA PRO A 51 12.32 2.62 4.92
C PRO A 51 13.21 1.58 4.24
N GLY A 52 12.63 0.70 3.44
CA GLY A 52 13.32 -0.32 2.65
C GLY A 52 13.37 -0.01 1.15
N ALA A 53 13.00 1.20 0.74
CA ALA A 53 13.07 1.60 -0.67
C ALA A 53 14.52 1.52 -1.17
N GLY A 54 14.78 0.64 -2.14
CA GLY A 54 16.12 0.37 -2.68
C GLY A 54 16.80 -0.88 -2.11
N GLU A 55 16.30 -1.50 -1.04
CA GLU A 55 16.83 -2.76 -0.50
C GLU A 55 16.16 -4.02 -1.10
N SER A 56 15.01 -3.87 -1.75
CA SER A 56 14.32 -4.98 -2.41
C SER A 56 13.67 -4.57 -3.72
N GLU A 57 13.62 -5.49 -4.67
CA GLU A 57 12.94 -5.30 -5.96
C GLU A 57 11.45 -4.95 -5.77
N ILE A 58 10.80 -5.46 -4.73
CA ILE A 58 9.39 -5.21 -4.44
C ILE A 58 9.14 -3.70 -4.26
N PHE A 59 9.95 -3.03 -3.46
CA PHE A 59 9.77 -1.59 -3.22
C PHE A 59 10.14 -0.74 -4.43
N SER A 60 11.09 -1.17 -5.25
CA SER A 60 11.38 -0.51 -6.52
C SER A 60 10.16 -0.56 -7.45
N ILE A 61 9.52 -1.72 -7.59
CA ILE A 61 8.32 -1.89 -8.41
C ILE A 61 7.15 -1.05 -7.86
N ILE A 62 6.93 -1.05 -6.54
CA ILE A 62 5.89 -0.25 -5.90
C ILE A 62 6.11 1.24 -6.17
N ASN A 63 7.34 1.73 -5.96
CA ASN A 63 7.70 3.13 -6.20
C ASN A 63 7.48 3.53 -7.66
N ASP A 64 7.94 2.72 -8.60
CA ASP A 64 7.74 2.98 -10.03
C ASP A 64 6.26 3.07 -10.40
N GLN A 65 5.41 2.22 -9.80
CA GLN A 65 3.98 2.27 -10.05
C GLN A 65 3.33 3.51 -9.41
N ILE A 66 3.71 3.88 -8.19
CA ILE A 66 3.22 5.10 -7.55
C ILE A 66 3.60 6.33 -8.38
N LEU A 67 4.85 6.41 -8.86
CA LEU A 67 5.30 7.52 -9.70
C LEU A 67 4.54 7.60 -11.03
N LYS A 68 4.32 6.47 -11.72
CA LYS A 68 3.51 6.42 -12.93
C LYS A 68 2.06 6.88 -12.68
N GLN A 69 1.48 6.50 -11.55
CA GLN A 69 0.13 6.95 -11.18
C GLN A 69 0.11 8.44 -10.82
N SER A 70 1.17 8.97 -10.23
CA SER A 70 1.26 10.40 -9.89
C SER A 70 1.18 11.28 -11.13
N GLU A 71 1.82 10.89 -12.23
CA GLU A 71 1.71 11.59 -13.51
C GLU A 71 0.30 11.53 -14.10
N LEU A 72 -0.33 10.33 -14.02
CA LEU A 72 -1.67 10.12 -14.60
C LEU A 72 -2.77 10.84 -13.81
N MET A 73 -2.65 10.89 -12.50
CA MET A 73 -3.66 11.41 -11.58
C MET A 73 -3.33 12.83 -11.07
N GLN A 74 -2.21 13.39 -11.50
CA GLN A 74 -1.74 14.74 -11.15
C GLN A 74 -1.62 14.98 -9.64
N PHE A 75 -0.93 14.09 -8.93
CA PHE A 75 -0.52 14.30 -7.55
C PHE A 75 1.01 14.28 -7.41
N SER A 76 1.52 14.82 -6.32
CA SER A 76 2.95 14.83 -5.99
C SER A 76 3.28 13.79 -4.94
N CYS A 77 4.45 13.17 -5.04
CA CYS A 77 5.00 12.30 -4.01
C CYS A 77 6.19 12.97 -3.33
N LEU A 78 6.21 12.95 -2.01
CA LEU A 78 7.32 13.40 -1.20
C LEU A 78 8.03 12.19 -0.62
N TRP A 79 9.28 11.99 -1.02
CA TRP A 79 10.15 10.96 -0.49
C TRP A 79 11.44 11.59 0.04
N GLU A 80 11.66 11.50 1.35
CA GLU A 80 12.83 12.06 2.04
C GLU A 80 13.73 10.94 2.61
N GLY A 81 13.43 9.70 2.27
CA GLY A 81 14.16 8.53 2.72
C GLY A 81 15.49 8.38 1.99
N ALA A 82 16.51 7.94 2.73
CA ALA A 82 17.71 7.36 2.17
C ALA A 82 17.67 5.84 2.32
N THR A 83 18.33 5.13 1.42
CA THR A 83 18.56 3.69 1.59
C THR A 83 19.52 3.49 2.76
N ALA A 84 19.03 2.95 3.87
CA ALA A 84 19.84 2.74 5.06
C ALA A 84 19.92 1.25 5.38
N SER A 85 21.11 0.68 5.28
CA SER A 85 21.39 -0.72 5.62
C SER A 85 21.40 -0.99 7.14
N ASN A 86 21.62 0.03 7.95
CA ASN A 86 21.69 -0.06 9.40
C ASN A 86 20.32 0.14 10.05
N ALA A 87 19.96 -0.70 11.04
CA ALA A 87 18.69 -0.68 11.76
C ALA A 87 18.44 0.66 12.49
N ASP A 88 19.46 1.21 13.16
CA ASP A 88 19.33 2.48 13.91
C ASP A 88 19.12 3.66 12.97
N ILE A 89 19.81 3.67 11.83
CA ILE A 89 19.62 4.70 10.81
C ILE A 89 18.21 4.62 10.24
N ARG A 90 17.70 3.41 9.95
CA ARG A 90 16.33 3.23 9.45
C ARG A 90 15.28 3.75 10.45
N ARG A 91 15.46 3.44 11.72
CA ARG A 91 14.59 3.92 12.80
C ARG A 91 14.55 5.45 12.83
N ASN A 92 15.72 6.08 12.96
CA ASN A 92 15.82 7.54 13.05
C ASN A 92 15.27 8.23 11.80
N LEU A 93 15.50 7.63 10.64
CA LEU A 93 15.04 8.15 9.36
C LEU A 93 13.51 8.15 9.27
N ILE A 94 12.85 7.05 9.66
CA ILE A 94 11.39 6.95 9.59
C ILE A 94 10.71 7.96 10.51
N GLU A 95 11.24 8.14 11.73
CA GLU A 95 10.74 9.12 12.69
C GLU A 95 10.90 10.53 12.14
N THR A 96 12.09 10.87 11.61
CA THR A 96 12.39 12.19 11.03
C THR A 96 11.52 12.48 9.81
N CYS A 97 11.35 11.51 8.90
CA CYS A 97 10.50 11.67 7.73
C CYS A 97 9.03 11.85 8.11
N CYS A 98 8.54 11.07 9.09
CA CYS A 98 7.19 11.22 9.61
C CYS A 98 6.94 12.65 10.11
N ASP A 99 7.84 13.17 10.93
CA ASP A 99 7.76 14.54 11.45
C ASP A 99 7.80 15.60 10.36
N SER A 100 8.65 15.40 9.36
CA SER A 100 8.72 16.27 8.19
C SER A 100 7.42 16.29 7.40
N TYR A 101 6.80 15.12 7.15
CA TYR A 101 5.55 15.03 6.40
C TYR A 101 4.38 15.64 7.16
N ILE A 102 4.30 15.43 8.47
CA ILE A 102 3.32 16.10 9.33
C ILE A 102 3.50 17.62 9.24
N LYS A 103 4.72 18.11 9.44
CA LYS A 103 5.02 19.55 9.38
C LYS A 103 4.71 20.17 8.01
N LYS A 104 4.85 19.41 6.94
CA LYS A 104 4.54 19.85 5.56
C LYS A 104 3.06 19.72 5.21
N ASN A 105 2.22 19.23 6.12
CA ASN A 105 0.79 19.03 5.93
C ASN A 105 0.49 18.23 4.65
N VAL A 106 1.13 17.08 4.47
CA VAL A 106 0.84 16.20 3.34
C VAL A 106 -0.62 15.72 3.38
N ASP A 107 -1.22 15.48 2.23
CA ASP A 107 -2.63 15.08 2.12
C ASP A 107 -2.89 13.61 2.45
N GLY A 108 -1.85 12.81 2.61
CA GLY A 108 -1.89 11.40 3.03
C GLY A 108 -0.49 10.80 3.05
N ILE A 109 -0.36 9.65 3.69
CA ILE A 109 0.91 8.95 3.83
C ILE A 109 0.75 7.49 3.42
N PHE A 110 1.67 7.01 2.59
CA PHE A 110 1.91 5.59 2.33
C PHE A 110 3.04 5.12 3.22
N PHE A 111 2.78 4.15 4.06
CA PHE A 111 3.75 3.66 5.03
C PHE A 111 3.97 2.16 4.88
N SER A 112 5.22 1.75 4.66
CA SER A 112 5.63 0.35 4.84
C SER A 112 6.22 0.18 6.23
N PRO A 113 5.55 -0.55 7.14
CA PRO A 113 6.02 -0.74 8.51
C PRO A 113 7.43 -1.32 8.57
N LEU A 114 8.22 -0.82 9.52
CA LEU A 114 9.58 -1.32 9.79
C LEU A 114 9.59 -2.80 10.10
N GLU A 115 10.59 -3.49 9.59
CA GLU A 115 10.94 -4.85 9.97
C GLU A 115 12.45 -4.97 10.21
N ARG A 116 12.88 -6.02 10.87
CA ARG A 116 14.32 -6.28 11.16
C ARG A 116 15.01 -5.12 11.87
N VAL A 117 14.27 -4.46 12.72
CA VAL A 117 14.73 -3.41 13.63
C VAL A 117 14.26 -3.80 15.02
N PRO A 118 15.09 -3.69 16.05
CA PRO A 118 14.64 -3.89 17.43
C PRO A 118 13.44 -2.99 17.74
N ASP A 119 12.46 -3.52 18.48
CA ASP A 119 11.23 -2.82 18.84
C ASP A 119 10.39 -2.29 17.63
N ALA A 120 10.53 -2.90 16.45
CA ALA A 120 9.82 -2.46 15.23
C ALA A 120 8.32 -2.30 15.45
N ASP A 121 7.68 -3.25 16.13
CA ASP A 121 6.23 -3.23 16.38
C ASP A 121 5.83 -1.96 17.16
N ARG A 122 6.55 -1.63 18.23
CA ARG A 122 6.29 -0.43 19.04
C ARG A 122 6.54 0.86 18.26
N ILE A 123 7.59 0.89 17.44
CA ILE A 123 7.92 2.06 16.61
C ILE A 123 6.82 2.25 15.56
N ASN A 124 6.42 1.19 14.86
CA ASN A 124 5.36 1.23 13.87
C ASN A 124 4.04 1.73 14.46
N GLU A 125 3.64 1.21 15.62
CA GLU A 125 2.45 1.68 16.33
C GLU A 125 2.56 3.17 16.71
N THR A 126 3.70 3.61 17.21
CA THR A 126 3.95 5.01 17.56
C THR A 126 3.81 5.92 16.35
N ILE A 127 4.39 5.55 15.20
CA ILE A 127 4.31 6.30 13.94
C ILE A 127 2.86 6.39 13.46
N CYS A 128 2.16 5.25 13.42
CA CYS A 128 0.76 5.19 12.98
C CYS A 128 -0.14 6.06 13.86
N ASN A 129 0.00 5.95 15.18
CA ASN A 129 -0.78 6.76 16.14
C ASN A 129 -0.50 8.25 15.98
N LYS A 130 0.75 8.63 15.75
CA LYS A 130 1.14 10.02 15.52
C LYS A 130 0.48 10.60 14.27
N ILE A 131 0.55 9.88 13.14
CA ILE A 131 -0.09 10.27 11.88
C ILE A 131 -1.61 10.39 12.05
N GLN A 132 -2.22 9.42 12.75
CA GLN A 132 -3.67 9.42 13.01
C GLN A 132 -4.11 10.59 13.88
N GLN A 133 -3.33 10.95 14.92
CA GLN A 133 -3.62 12.10 15.79
C GLN A 133 -3.62 13.43 15.03
N GLU A 134 -2.79 13.54 14.00
CA GLU A 134 -2.75 14.72 13.12
C GLU A 134 -3.87 14.68 12.04
N GLY A 135 -4.70 13.64 12.03
CA GLY A 135 -5.80 13.51 11.07
C GLY A 135 -5.36 13.27 9.63
N ILE A 136 -4.11 12.83 9.41
CA ILE A 136 -3.59 12.56 8.08
C ILE A 136 -4.00 11.14 7.65
N PRO A 137 -4.65 10.96 6.49
CA PRO A 137 -4.95 9.65 5.95
C PRO A 137 -3.71 8.77 5.80
N LEU A 138 -3.79 7.52 6.28
CA LEU A 138 -2.67 6.58 6.28
C LEU A 138 -3.08 5.28 5.60
N ILE A 139 -2.25 4.83 4.66
CA ILE A 139 -2.35 3.50 4.03
C ILE A 139 -1.07 2.72 4.31
N LEU A 140 -1.21 1.53 4.86
CA LEU A 140 -0.09 0.61 5.06
C LEU A 140 0.17 -0.16 3.77
N ILE A 141 1.45 -0.31 3.42
CA ILE A 141 1.91 -1.03 2.23
C ILE A 141 2.69 -2.28 2.64
N ASP A 142 2.43 -3.39 1.94
CA ASP A 142 3.09 -4.68 2.08
C ASP A 142 2.69 -5.45 3.32
N ARG A 143 2.43 -4.78 4.46
CA ARG A 143 2.14 -5.47 5.73
C ARG A 143 1.35 -4.61 6.70
N ASP A 144 0.60 -5.27 7.58
CA ASP A 144 -0.03 -4.65 8.73
C ASP A 144 0.99 -4.49 9.89
N ILE A 145 0.66 -3.66 10.88
CA ILE A 145 1.43 -3.46 12.13
C ILE A 145 1.05 -4.47 13.23
N VAL A 146 0.01 -5.25 13.02
CA VAL A 146 -0.47 -6.26 13.97
C VAL A 146 -0.46 -7.67 13.36
N PRO A 147 -0.30 -8.73 14.18
CA PRO A 147 -0.33 -10.10 13.68
C PRO A 147 -1.74 -10.56 13.34
N ILE A 148 -1.87 -11.39 12.30
CA ILE A 148 -3.11 -12.09 11.99
C ILE A 148 -3.49 -13.02 13.18
N PRO A 149 -4.76 -13.14 13.55
CA PRO A 149 -5.98 -12.64 12.84
C PRO A 149 -6.38 -11.21 13.18
N GLN A 150 -5.62 -10.48 13.97
CA GLN A 150 -5.88 -9.10 14.31
C GLN A 150 -5.79 -8.21 13.05
N LYS A 151 -6.52 -7.11 13.07
CA LYS A 151 -6.47 -6.07 12.03
C LYS A 151 -6.27 -4.73 12.71
N SER A 152 -5.34 -3.94 12.20
CA SER A 152 -5.21 -2.56 12.61
C SER A 152 -6.40 -1.72 12.09
N PRO A 153 -6.62 -0.51 12.60
CA PRO A 153 -7.67 0.38 12.09
C PRO A 153 -7.30 1.03 10.74
N PHE A 154 -6.17 0.69 10.16
CA PHE A 154 -5.66 1.30 8.93
C PHE A 154 -5.96 0.44 7.70
N ASP A 155 -6.11 1.08 6.56
CA ASP A 155 -6.17 0.38 5.28
C ASP A 155 -4.81 -0.22 4.94
N VAL A 156 -4.81 -1.48 4.47
CA VAL A 156 -3.59 -2.22 4.14
C VAL A 156 -3.66 -2.69 2.70
N VAL A 157 -2.63 -2.38 1.92
CA VAL A 157 -2.42 -2.92 0.57
C VAL A 157 -1.25 -3.90 0.61
N CYS A 158 -1.55 -5.19 0.55
CA CYS A 158 -0.54 -6.25 0.64
C CYS A 158 -0.93 -7.48 -0.19
N LEU A 159 -0.01 -8.42 -0.31
CA LEU A 159 -0.30 -9.76 -0.82
C LEU A 159 -1.03 -10.59 0.24
N ASP A 160 -1.88 -11.53 -0.20
CA ASP A 160 -2.40 -12.58 0.67
C ASP A 160 -1.29 -13.61 0.95
N ASN A 161 -0.49 -13.29 1.96
CA ASN A 161 0.68 -14.09 2.33
C ASN A 161 0.30 -15.48 2.87
N TYR A 162 -0.87 -15.59 3.53
CA TYR A 162 -1.37 -16.87 4.03
C TYR A 162 -1.73 -17.81 2.87
N SER A 163 -2.53 -17.32 1.90
CA SER A 163 -2.87 -18.11 0.73
C SER A 163 -1.65 -18.46 -0.11
N ALA A 164 -0.69 -17.54 -0.24
CA ALA A 164 0.57 -17.81 -0.94
C ALA A 164 1.36 -18.95 -0.29
N GLY A 165 1.48 -18.96 1.04
CA GLY A 165 2.12 -20.06 1.78
C GLY A 165 1.38 -21.38 1.63
N ALA A 166 0.04 -21.37 1.76
CA ALA A 166 -0.79 -22.55 1.60
C ALA A 166 -0.66 -23.17 0.20
N ILE A 167 -0.71 -22.36 -0.85
CA ILE A 167 -0.53 -22.80 -2.25
C ILE A 167 0.85 -23.42 -2.43
N MET A 168 1.91 -22.80 -1.91
CA MET A 168 3.26 -23.34 -2.01
C MET A 168 3.40 -24.66 -1.27
N ALA A 169 2.88 -24.77 -0.04
CA ALA A 169 2.91 -26.00 0.73
C ALA A 169 2.15 -27.12 0.00
N GLN A 170 0.95 -26.84 -0.53
CA GLN A 170 0.17 -27.78 -1.31
C GLN A 170 0.92 -28.26 -2.55
N HIS A 171 1.57 -27.35 -3.29
CA HIS A 171 2.39 -27.69 -4.44
C HIS A 171 3.54 -28.66 -4.07
N LEU A 172 4.27 -28.38 -3.01
CA LEU A 172 5.37 -29.25 -2.54
C LEU A 172 4.86 -30.63 -2.13
N ILE A 173 3.72 -30.71 -1.44
CA ILE A 173 3.09 -31.98 -1.07
C ILE A 173 2.70 -32.78 -2.32
N GLN A 174 2.07 -32.13 -3.30
CA GLN A 174 1.68 -32.78 -4.58
C GLN A 174 2.91 -33.22 -5.39
N ALA A 175 4.04 -32.51 -5.28
CA ALA A 175 5.31 -32.90 -5.86
C ALA A 175 5.99 -34.08 -5.12
N GLY A 176 5.39 -34.61 -4.05
CA GLY A 176 5.88 -35.76 -3.29
C GLY A 176 6.87 -35.41 -2.18
N CYS A 177 7.04 -34.15 -1.82
CA CYS A 177 7.88 -33.75 -0.71
C CYS A 177 7.30 -34.24 0.63
N LYS A 178 8.10 -35.01 1.41
CA LYS A 178 7.69 -35.53 2.71
C LYS A 178 8.09 -34.61 3.87
N HIS A 179 9.08 -33.77 3.65
CA HIS A 179 9.60 -32.82 4.64
C HIS A 179 9.67 -31.44 3.98
N ILE A 180 9.08 -30.44 4.61
CA ILE A 180 9.06 -29.06 4.15
C ILE A 180 9.67 -28.22 5.27
N TYR A 181 10.66 -27.39 4.93
CA TYR A 181 11.31 -26.47 5.85
C TYR A 181 11.05 -25.04 5.42
N PHE A 182 10.60 -24.21 6.37
CA PHE A 182 10.39 -22.78 6.15
C PHE A 182 11.48 -22.00 6.90
N PHE A 183 12.27 -21.24 6.16
CA PHE A 183 13.35 -20.42 6.70
C PHE A 183 12.95 -18.96 6.74
N HIS A 184 13.00 -18.34 7.89
CA HIS A 184 12.82 -16.91 8.06
C HIS A 184 13.80 -16.37 9.11
N ARG A 185 14.03 -15.05 9.09
CA ARG A 185 14.82 -14.38 10.13
C ARG A 185 13.98 -14.17 11.39
N PRO A 186 14.57 -14.16 12.59
CA PRO A 186 13.83 -13.97 13.86
C PRO A 186 12.94 -12.72 13.85
N ASP A 187 13.46 -11.59 13.34
CA ASP A 187 12.78 -10.29 13.34
C ASP A 187 12.05 -10.01 12.02
N SER A 188 11.62 -11.06 11.33
CA SER A 188 10.80 -10.92 10.12
C SER A 188 9.40 -10.43 10.47
N ALA A 189 8.84 -9.61 9.58
CA ALA A 189 7.47 -9.10 9.69
C ALA A 189 6.43 -10.21 9.80
N TYR A 190 5.26 -9.89 10.32
CA TYR A 190 4.13 -10.81 10.43
C TYR A 190 3.74 -11.42 9.07
N SER A 191 3.78 -10.64 8.01
CA SER A 191 3.51 -11.10 6.64
C SER A 191 4.42 -12.24 6.17
N VAL A 192 5.68 -12.30 6.66
CA VAL A 192 6.60 -13.41 6.37
C VAL A 192 6.28 -14.62 7.23
N ARG A 193 5.96 -14.41 8.51
CA ARG A 193 5.73 -15.53 9.47
C ARG A 193 4.45 -16.31 9.21
N ILE A 194 3.51 -15.75 8.43
CA ILE A 194 2.23 -16.40 8.10
C ILE A 194 2.21 -17.10 6.74
N ARG A 195 3.31 -17.04 5.98
CA ARG A 195 3.51 -17.84 4.76
C ARG A 195 3.76 -19.32 5.11
#